data_0ed2b1f6cf2fea572d6c62629da5e356
#
_entry.id   0ed2b1f6cf2fea572d6c62629da5e356
#
_cell.length_a   1.000
_cell.length_b   1.000
_cell.length_c   1.000
_cell.angle_alpha   90.00
_cell.angle_beta   90.00
_cell.angle_gamma   90.00
#
_symmetry.space_group_name_H-M   'P 1'
#
loop_
_entity.id
_entity.type
_entity.pdbx_description
1 polymer ?
#
loop_
_entity_poly.entity_id
_entity_poly.type
_entity_poly.pdbx_seq_one_letter_code
_entity_poly.pdbx_strand_id
1 'polypeptide(L)'
;MTLILNESDIIFLFPMKEALGAAELAFKLQSRMQSINHPRIRIANQNQSFNYMTASSPELGFYCMKTYATHKNTLPAFYVYLFDYNTGALLSIMN
;
A
#
# COMPACT_ATOMS: atom_id res chain seq x y z
N MET A 1 3.22 -13.56 13.03
CA MET A 1 1.79 -13.68 12.71
C MET A 1 1.39 -12.58 11.72
N THR A 2 0.68 -12.93 10.69
CA THR A 2 0.20 -11.97 9.69
C THR A 2 -1.18 -11.47 10.08
N LEU A 3 -1.36 -10.14 10.12
CA LEU A 3 -2.65 -9.53 10.40
C LEU A 3 -3.43 -9.33 9.10
N ILE A 4 -4.71 -9.66 9.12
CA ILE A 4 -5.61 -9.38 8.01
C ILE A 4 -6.62 -8.34 8.48
N LEU A 5 -6.58 -7.15 7.86
CA LEU A 5 -7.41 -6.02 8.26
C LEU A 5 -8.42 -5.71 7.16
N ASN A 6 -9.69 -5.62 7.52
CA ASN A 6 -10.74 -5.26 6.60
C ASN A 6 -11.00 -3.74 6.63
N GLU A 7 -11.91 -3.27 5.79
CA GLU A 7 -12.23 -1.84 5.69
C GLU A 7 -12.69 -1.26 7.04
N SER A 8 -13.51 -1.99 7.79
CA SER A 8 -13.97 -1.53 9.10
C SER A 8 -12.82 -1.35 10.08
N ASP A 9 -11.86 -2.28 10.07
CA ASP A 9 -10.67 -2.20 10.91
C ASP A 9 -9.85 -0.96 10.56
N ILE A 10 -9.68 -0.67 9.26
CA ILE A 10 -8.93 0.47 8.79
C ILE A 10 -9.60 1.78 9.20
N ILE A 11 -10.90 1.89 9.04
CA ILE A 11 -11.65 3.09 9.44
C ILE A 11 -11.47 3.35 10.94
N PHE A 12 -11.52 2.31 11.75
CA PHE A 12 -11.37 2.41 13.20
C PHE A 12 -9.94 2.78 13.60
N LEU A 13 -8.93 2.12 13.00
CA LEU A 13 -7.53 2.25 13.43
C LEU A 13 -6.81 3.43 12.78
N PHE A 14 -7.33 3.93 11.66
CA PHE A 14 -6.62 4.92 10.85
C PHE A 14 -7.55 6.05 10.41
N PRO A 15 -8.01 6.90 11.36
CA PRO A 15 -8.87 8.03 11.02
C PRO A 15 -8.13 9.06 10.15
N MET A 16 -8.87 9.97 9.54
CA MET A 16 -8.32 10.94 8.57
C MET A 16 -7.16 11.77 9.17
N LYS A 17 -7.24 12.13 10.44
CA LYS A 17 -6.16 12.88 11.10
C LYS A 17 -4.83 12.10 11.07
N GLU A 18 -4.91 10.81 11.35
CA GLU A 18 -3.73 9.93 11.32
C GLU A 18 -3.22 9.76 9.89
N ALA A 19 -4.13 9.65 8.91
CA ALA A 19 -3.78 9.53 7.51
C ALA A 19 -3.05 10.78 7.01
N LEU A 20 -3.50 11.97 7.39
CA LEU A 20 -2.82 13.22 7.03
C LEU A 20 -1.41 13.28 7.61
N GLY A 21 -1.23 12.89 8.88
CA GLY A 21 0.08 12.83 9.50
C GLY A 21 1.02 11.84 8.82
N ALA A 22 0.50 10.68 8.45
CA ALA A 22 1.28 9.66 7.74
C ALA A 22 1.68 10.14 6.35
N ALA A 23 0.78 10.80 5.62
CA ALA A 23 1.09 11.36 4.31
C ALA A 23 2.18 12.44 4.40
N GLU A 24 2.12 13.32 5.40
CA GLU A 24 3.14 14.33 5.63
C GLU A 24 4.50 13.70 5.89
N LEU A 25 4.55 12.67 6.74
CA LEU A 25 5.79 11.94 7.02
C LEU A 25 6.33 11.28 5.75
N ALA A 26 5.46 10.65 4.95
CA ALA A 26 5.86 9.99 3.71
C ALA A 26 6.51 10.97 2.74
N PHE A 27 5.92 12.16 2.56
CA PHE A 27 6.50 13.19 1.70
C PHE A 27 7.83 13.72 2.23
N LYS A 28 7.97 13.87 3.54
CA LYS A 28 9.25 14.28 4.14
C LYS A 28 10.34 13.25 3.88
N LEU A 29 10.03 11.97 4.07
CA LEU A 29 11.00 10.90 3.82
C LEU A 29 11.39 10.83 2.34
N GLN A 30 10.43 11.01 1.44
CA GLN A 30 10.69 11.04 0.00
C GLN A 30 11.59 12.21 -0.38
N SER A 31 11.35 13.39 0.18
CA SER A 31 12.17 14.58 -0.09
C SER A 31 13.62 14.42 0.39
N ARG A 32 13.84 13.59 1.41
CA ARG A 32 15.17 13.27 1.95
C ARG A 32 15.79 12.05 1.30
N MET A 33 15.15 11.49 0.27
CA MET A 33 15.58 10.25 -0.39
C MET A 33 15.67 9.06 0.57
N GLN A 34 14.83 9.05 1.60
CA GLN A 34 14.75 7.98 2.61
C GLN A 34 13.64 6.98 2.33
N SER A 35 13.01 7.09 1.18
CA SER A 35 12.02 6.13 0.71
C SER A 35 12.17 5.94 -0.81
N ILE A 36 11.77 4.78 -1.27
CA ILE A 36 11.76 4.43 -2.70
C ILE A 36 10.33 4.09 -3.09
N ASN A 37 9.83 4.76 -4.12
CA ASN A 37 8.53 4.46 -4.70
C ASN A 37 8.71 4.09 -6.16
N HIS A 38 8.25 2.93 -6.56
CA HIS A 38 8.27 2.53 -7.96
C HIS A 38 6.98 2.93 -8.66
N PRO A 39 7.05 3.31 -9.94
CA PRO A 39 5.86 3.63 -10.71
C PRO A 39 4.94 2.41 -10.82
N ARG A 40 3.65 2.69 -11.03
CA ARG A 40 2.65 1.66 -11.22
C ARG A 40 2.97 0.81 -12.43
N ILE A 41 2.85 -0.51 -12.27
CA ILE A 41 2.95 -1.47 -13.35
C ILE A 41 1.55 -1.99 -13.63
N ARG A 42 1.19 -2.06 -14.91
CA ARG A 42 -0.16 -2.39 -15.35
C ARG A 42 -0.15 -3.50 -16.39
N ILE A 43 -1.00 -4.49 -16.18
CA ILE A 43 -1.36 -5.47 -17.19
C ILE A 43 -2.78 -5.15 -17.64
N ALA A 44 -2.97 -4.80 -18.92
CA ALA A 44 -4.26 -4.37 -19.44
C ALA A 44 -4.74 -5.30 -20.53
N ASN A 45 -5.99 -5.71 -20.44
CA ASN A 45 -6.74 -6.42 -21.47
C ASN A 45 -8.03 -5.66 -21.68
N GLN A 46 -8.53 -5.60 -22.90
CA GLN A 46 -9.76 -4.90 -23.30
C GLN A 46 -10.51 -4.11 -22.21
N ASN A 47 -11.29 -4.79 -21.36
CA ASN A 47 -12.17 -4.15 -20.38
C ASN A 47 -11.69 -4.32 -18.94
N GLN A 48 -10.45 -4.74 -18.74
CA GLN A 48 -9.93 -5.02 -17.40
C GLN A 48 -8.45 -4.73 -17.31
N SER A 49 -7.99 -4.48 -16.11
CA SER A 49 -6.56 -4.30 -15.84
C SER A 49 -6.22 -4.83 -14.44
N PHE A 50 -4.98 -5.25 -14.28
CA PHE A 50 -4.40 -5.54 -12.98
C PHE A 50 -3.20 -4.62 -12.78
N ASN A 51 -3.15 -3.96 -11.63
CA ASN A 51 -2.15 -2.93 -11.35
C ASN A 51 -1.46 -3.21 -10.03
N TYR A 52 -0.17 -2.89 -9.94
CA TYR A 52 0.51 -2.92 -8.66
C TYR A 52 1.54 -1.80 -8.55
N MET A 53 1.80 -1.41 -7.31
CA MET A 53 2.77 -0.38 -6.96
C MET A 53 3.55 -0.88 -5.76
N THR A 54 4.84 -0.59 -5.73
CA THR A 54 5.72 -0.99 -4.63
C THR A 54 6.47 0.20 -4.08
N ALA A 55 6.77 0.13 -2.80
CA ALA A 55 7.53 1.15 -2.10
C ALA A 55 8.34 0.51 -0.99
N SER A 56 9.39 1.20 -0.57
CA SER A 56 10.15 0.81 0.61
C SER A 56 10.58 2.03 1.41
N SER A 57 10.68 1.86 2.71
CA SER A 57 11.26 2.85 3.59
C SER A 57 12.06 2.13 4.66
N PRO A 58 13.39 2.11 4.53
CA PRO A 58 14.24 1.53 5.58
C PRO A 58 14.05 2.22 6.91
N GLU A 59 13.82 3.54 6.91
CA GLU A 59 13.62 4.32 8.11
C GLU A 59 12.38 3.89 8.88
N LEU A 60 11.28 3.60 8.17
CA LEU A 60 10.05 3.10 8.78
C LEU A 60 10.10 1.58 9.01
N GLY A 61 11.02 0.89 8.36
CA GLY A 61 11.21 -0.54 8.55
C GLY A 61 10.29 -1.43 7.72
N PHE A 62 9.80 -0.95 6.58
CA PHE A 62 8.82 -1.68 5.79
C PHE A 62 9.10 -1.68 4.29
N TYR A 63 8.73 -2.80 3.64
CA TYR A 63 8.33 -2.81 2.24
C TYR A 63 6.81 -2.79 2.17
N CYS A 64 6.27 -2.18 1.13
CA CYS A 64 4.83 -2.06 0.94
C CYS A 64 4.49 -2.36 -0.51
N MET A 65 3.35 -3.01 -0.74
CA MET A 65 2.81 -3.23 -2.07
C MET A 65 1.31 -2.95 -2.06
N LYS A 66 0.84 -2.24 -3.07
CA LYS A 66 -0.59 -2.03 -3.29
C LYS A 66 -0.98 -2.69 -4.60
N THR A 67 -2.03 -3.49 -4.59
CA THR A 67 -2.59 -4.09 -5.80
C THR A 67 -4.03 -3.67 -5.99
N TYR A 68 -4.44 -3.50 -7.24
CA TYR A 68 -5.85 -3.33 -7.55
C TYR A 68 -6.15 -3.82 -8.97
N ALA A 69 -7.36 -4.31 -9.14
CA ALA A 69 -7.85 -4.75 -10.42
C ALA A 69 -9.05 -3.91 -10.81
N THR A 70 -9.16 -3.56 -12.09
CA THR A 70 -10.32 -2.88 -12.62
C THR A 70 -11.01 -3.77 -13.63
N HIS A 71 -12.34 -3.81 -13.57
CA HIS A 71 -13.18 -4.53 -14.51
C HIS A 71 -14.32 -3.62 -14.94
N LYS A 72 -14.75 -3.77 -16.18
CA LYS A 72 -15.91 -3.04 -16.67
C LYS A 72 -17.12 -3.34 -15.77
N ASN A 73 -17.84 -2.28 -15.35
CA ASN A 73 -19.07 -2.38 -14.54
C ASN A 73 -18.88 -2.90 -13.11
N THR A 74 -17.64 -2.97 -12.59
CA THR A 74 -17.40 -3.34 -11.20
C THR A 74 -16.53 -2.30 -10.52
N LEU A 75 -16.67 -2.18 -9.20
CA LEU A 75 -15.79 -1.31 -8.42
C LEU A 75 -14.43 -1.98 -8.25
N PRO A 76 -13.32 -1.20 -8.30
CA PRO A 76 -11.99 -1.77 -8.08
C PRO A 76 -11.86 -2.34 -6.66
N ALA A 77 -11.17 -3.47 -6.53
CA ALA A 77 -10.78 -4.04 -5.26
C ALA A 77 -9.32 -3.69 -5.00
N PHE A 78 -9.05 -3.03 -3.87
CA PHE A 78 -7.71 -2.60 -3.49
C PHE A 78 -7.21 -3.41 -2.31
N TYR A 79 -5.93 -3.79 -2.37
CA TYR A 79 -5.25 -4.47 -1.26
C TYR A 79 -3.91 -3.82 -1.02
N VAL A 80 -3.55 -3.66 0.25
CA VAL A 80 -2.23 -3.18 0.65
C VAL A 80 -1.55 -4.26 1.47
N TYR A 81 -0.32 -4.57 1.11
CA TYR A 81 0.51 -5.58 1.76
C TYR A 81 1.68 -4.89 2.44
N LEU A 82 1.96 -5.29 3.66
CA LEU A 82 3.06 -4.74 4.43
C LEU A 82 4.03 -5.85 4.80
N PHE A 83 5.32 -5.63 4.53
CA PHE A 83 6.38 -6.61 4.81
C PHE A 83 7.43 -5.98 5.71
N ASP A 84 8.02 -6.80 6.57
CA ASP A 84 9.16 -6.38 7.39
C ASP A 84 10.38 -6.11 6.51
N TYR A 85 11.02 -4.96 6.69
CA TYR A 85 12.17 -4.57 5.88
C TYR A 85 13.37 -5.50 6.08
N ASN A 86 13.61 -5.96 7.31
CA ASN A 86 14.79 -6.74 7.63
C ASN A 86 14.64 -8.23 7.30
N THR A 87 13.45 -8.78 7.42
CA THR A 87 13.21 -10.22 7.27
C THR A 87 12.46 -10.58 6.01
N GLY A 88 11.75 -9.63 5.41
CA GLY A 88 10.85 -9.90 4.28
C GLY A 88 9.56 -10.58 4.67
N ALA A 89 9.31 -10.77 5.97
CA ALA A 89 8.09 -11.44 6.43
C ALA A 89 6.85 -10.60 6.15
N LEU A 90 5.77 -11.24 5.71
CA LEU A 90 4.49 -10.57 5.51
C LEU A 90 3.87 -10.25 6.88
N LEU A 91 3.64 -8.97 7.14
CA LEU A 91 3.12 -8.49 8.43
C LEU A 91 1.62 -8.26 8.39
N SER A 92 1.09 -7.72 7.30
CA SER A 92 -0.35 -7.50 7.21
C SER A 92 -0.84 -7.45 5.76
N ILE A 93 -2.12 -7.74 5.60
CA ILE A 93 -2.88 -7.52 4.37
C ILE A 93 -4.07 -6.65 4.77
N MET A 94 -4.22 -5.53 4.08
CA MET A 94 -5.29 -4.57 4.35
C MET A 94 -6.17 -4.44 3.11
N ASN A 95 -7.46 -4.44 3.35
CA ASN A 95 -8.46 -4.31 2.29
C ASN A 95 -9.04 -2.89 2.30
#